data_f76d37a59000ae949c12804de880f228
#
_entry.id   f76d37a59000ae949c12804de880f228
#
_cell.length_a   1.000
_cell.length_b   1.000
_cell.length_c   1.000
_cell.angle_alpha   90.00
_cell.angle_beta   90.00
_cell.angle_gamma   90.00
#
_symmetry.space_group_name_H-M   'P 1'
#
loop_
_entity.id
_entity.type
_entity.pdbx_description
1 polymer ?
#
loop_
_entity_poly.entity_id
_entity_poly.type
_entity_poly.pdbx_seq_one_letter_code
_entity_poly.pdbx_strand_id
1 'polypeptide(L)'
;MTIYSGKLVFDISGSEFLLGLVASIFGIGTIILNFVGGVIADRFEKKILLIITSLAMAITLLILALVDAFDYETVAIIITICSILGFITGIDWPLRVSIFIDFIDDKSHIVSAVALNSLLWQGMRILAPGLGGFIIAYYGTPIIFFMSSAGFLIMAIALMIIRYKPSTSKPKIKKSFLNETMEGIYFIAEDKVFRVIIIISYLTMGFAMSYLQLIPSLTDMYKNTSYGNISSQVMGILLSVGGIGAVTGNIITSRIKNKINLGKITLGMNVISVILVFFFGLSNLLTSNEYIYDNPWISLNLSLSIIFIFFAGISNAIFIVCSITILQMKVPENLRGRVMGIHTITFSMLTAGALVLGIVAEFLSSSISTVSYTHLRAHETREDRGWRGGGGK
;
A
#
# COMPACT_ATOMS: atom_id res chain seq x y z
N MET A 1 -1.99 2.03 -7.02
CA MET A 1 -3.38 2.11 -7.41
C MET A 1 -4.30 2.46 -6.26
N THR A 2 -4.41 1.69 -5.19
CA THR A 2 -5.22 2.01 -3.99
C THR A 2 -4.94 3.39 -3.40
N ILE A 3 -3.68 3.84 -3.35
CA ILE A 3 -3.30 5.17 -2.87
C ILE A 3 -3.89 6.28 -3.77
N TYR A 4 -3.89 6.09 -5.09
CA TYR A 4 -4.44 7.10 -6.01
C TYR A 4 -5.97 7.13 -6.02
N SER A 5 -6.63 5.97 -5.91
CA SER A 5 -8.09 5.92 -5.69
C SER A 5 -8.47 6.53 -4.34
N GLY A 6 -7.65 6.30 -3.31
CA GLY A 6 -7.79 6.96 -2.01
C GLY A 6 -7.63 8.47 -2.11
N LYS A 7 -6.61 8.95 -2.86
CA LYS A 7 -6.43 10.38 -3.11
C LYS A 7 -7.65 10.99 -3.79
N LEU A 8 -8.19 10.34 -4.82
CA LEU A 8 -9.39 10.83 -5.52
C LEU A 8 -10.57 10.94 -4.57
N VAL A 9 -10.83 9.93 -3.72
CA VAL A 9 -11.90 10.01 -2.70
C VAL A 9 -11.64 11.11 -1.69
N PHE A 10 -10.40 11.29 -1.26
CA PHE A 10 -10.05 12.35 -0.31
C PHE A 10 -10.21 13.74 -0.93
N ASP A 11 -9.80 13.91 -2.20
CA ASP A 11 -9.96 15.19 -2.91
C ASP A 11 -11.44 15.61 -3.07
N ILE A 12 -12.37 14.65 -3.22
CA ILE A 12 -13.81 14.89 -3.34
C ILE A 12 -14.47 15.11 -1.98
N SER A 13 -14.07 14.34 -0.95
CA SER A 13 -14.81 14.26 0.32
C SER A 13 -14.17 15.01 1.47
N GLY A 14 -12.85 15.24 1.43
CA GLY A 14 -12.06 15.75 2.55
C GLY A 14 -11.99 14.82 3.77
N SER A 15 -12.48 13.56 3.67
CA SER A 15 -12.63 12.65 4.80
C SER A 15 -11.53 11.59 4.83
N GLU A 16 -10.77 11.56 5.93
CA GLU A 16 -9.79 10.51 6.21
C GLU A 16 -10.45 9.15 6.44
N PHE A 17 -11.66 9.13 6.99
CA PHE A 17 -12.44 7.91 7.14
C PHE A 17 -12.72 7.26 5.78
N LEU A 18 -13.21 8.03 4.80
CA LEU A 18 -13.51 7.51 3.45
C LEU A 18 -12.25 7.08 2.70
N LEU A 19 -11.13 7.79 2.90
CA LEU A 19 -9.82 7.40 2.40
C LEU A 19 -9.41 6.01 2.93
N GLY A 20 -9.51 5.81 4.24
CA GLY A 20 -9.23 4.53 4.89
C GLY A 20 -10.21 3.43 4.48
N LEU A 21 -11.49 3.76 4.31
CA LEU A 21 -12.56 2.84 3.90
C LEU A 21 -12.30 2.26 2.51
N VAL A 22 -11.94 3.09 1.52
CA VAL A 22 -11.62 2.65 0.15
C VAL A 22 -10.46 1.66 0.16
N ALA A 23 -9.38 1.96 0.88
CA ALA A 23 -8.26 1.05 1.02
C ALA A 23 -8.66 -0.28 1.66
N SER A 24 -9.50 -0.23 2.70
CA SER A 24 -9.93 -1.41 3.45
C SER A 24 -10.88 -2.31 2.64
N ILE A 25 -11.81 -1.73 1.91
CA ILE A 25 -12.74 -2.50 1.06
C ILE A 25 -11.98 -3.24 -0.04
N PHE A 26 -10.99 -2.57 -0.67
CA PHE A 26 -10.09 -3.24 -1.60
C PHE A 26 -9.37 -4.42 -0.95
N GLY A 27 -8.81 -4.22 0.25
CA GLY A 27 -8.09 -5.24 1.00
C GLY A 27 -8.98 -6.41 1.42
N ILE A 28 -10.18 -6.15 1.92
CA ILE A 28 -11.17 -7.20 2.31
C ILE A 28 -11.54 -8.05 1.09
N GLY A 29 -11.83 -7.42 -0.05
CA GLY A 29 -12.12 -8.12 -1.30
C GLY A 29 -10.96 -9.04 -1.71
N THR A 30 -9.72 -8.53 -1.61
CA THR A 30 -8.51 -9.29 -1.90
C THR A 30 -8.35 -10.50 -0.96
N ILE A 31 -8.57 -10.33 0.35
CA ILE A 31 -8.47 -11.42 1.33
C ILE A 31 -9.50 -12.52 1.02
N ILE A 32 -10.76 -12.16 0.87
CA ILE A 32 -11.87 -13.10 0.66
C ILE A 32 -11.60 -13.98 -0.57
N LEU A 33 -11.23 -13.36 -1.70
CA LEU A 33 -11.03 -14.12 -2.93
C LEU A 33 -9.63 -14.71 -3.08
N ASN A 34 -8.66 -14.31 -2.30
CA ASN A 34 -7.35 -14.99 -2.27
C ASN A 34 -7.49 -16.44 -1.79
N PHE A 35 -8.38 -16.69 -0.82
CA PHE A 35 -8.68 -18.04 -0.36
C PHE A 35 -9.40 -18.87 -1.44
N VAL A 36 -10.35 -18.27 -2.16
CA VAL A 36 -11.11 -18.92 -3.22
C VAL A 36 -10.27 -19.06 -4.50
N GLY A 37 -9.44 -18.08 -4.79
CA GLY A 37 -8.57 -18.00 -5.97
C GLY A 37 -7.62 -19.18 -6.11
N GLY A 38 -7.08 -19.69 -4.99
CA GLY A 38 -6.27 -20.90 -5.00
C GLY A 38 -7.04 -22.15 -5.47
N VAL A 39 -8.30 -22.29 -5.07
CA VAL A 39 -9.16 -23.41 -5.50
C VAL A 39 -9.55 -23.26 -6.97
N ILE A 40 -9.84 -22.05 -7.42
CA ILE A 40 -10.16 -21.74 -8.82
C ILE A 40 -8.93 -22.02 -9.70
N ALA A 41 -7.74 -21.62 -9.28
CA ALA A 41 -6.48 -21.85 -9.99
C ALA A 41 -6.16 -23.33 -10.20
N ASP A 42 -6.63 -24.20 -9.29
CA ASP A 42 -6.42 -25.66 -9.41
C ASP A 42 -7.44 -26.34 -10.36
N ARG A 43 -8.59 -25.70 -10.64
CA ARG A 43 -9.67 -26.28 -11.46
C ARG A 43 -9.67 -25.82 -12.90
N PHE A 44 -9.17 -24.65 -13.18
CA PHE A 44 -9.19 -24.03 -14.50
C PHE A 44 -7.77 -23.84 -15.04
N GLU A 45 -7.66 -23.66 -16.33
CA GLU A 45 -6.37 -23.35 -16.96
C GLU A 45 -5.88 -21.97 -16.50
N LYS A 46 -4.78 -21.96 -15.77
CA LYS A 46 -4.21 -20.76 -15.14
C LYS A 46 -3.98 -19.61 -16.12
N LYS A 47 -3.53 -19.92 -17.35
CA LYS A 47 -3.29 -18.90 -18.38
C LYS A 47 -4.58 -18.20 -18.79
N ILE A 48 -5.66 -18.96 -19.03
CA ILE A 48 -6.96 -18.40 -19.41
C ILE A 48 -7.51 -17.54 -18.28
N LEU A 49 -7.45 -18.03 -17.04
CA LEU A 49 -7.88 -17.25 -15.88
C LEU A 49 -7.10 -15.94 -15.73
N LEU A 50 -5.78 -15.99 -15.95
CA LEU A 50 -4.94 -14.79 -15.84
C LEU A 50 -5.24 -13.78 -16.97
N ILE A 51 -5.58 -14.23 -18.17
CA ILE A 51 -6.06 -13.36 -19.26
C ILE A 51 -7.38 -12.70 -18.85
N ILE A 52 -8.35 -13.49 -18.34
CA ILE A 52 -9.66 -12.98 -17.92
C ILE A 52 -9.51 -11.94 -16.80
N THR A 53 -8.73 -12.25 -15.77
CA THR A 53 -8.51 -11.29 -14.66
C THR A 53 -7.78 -10.02 -15.11
N SER A 54 -6.80 -10.15 -16.02
CA SER A 54 -6.11 -8.99 -16.59
C SER A 54 -7.04 -8.12 -17.45
N LEU A 55 -7.90 -8.70 -18.26
CA LEU A 55 -8.92 -7.97 -19.02
C LEU A 55 -9.95 -7.31 -18.09
N ALA A 56 -10.42 -8.01 -17.08
CA ALA A 56 -11.35 -7.47 -16.09
C ALA A 56 -10.72 -6.28 -15.33
N MET A 57 -9.44 -6.38 -14.95
CA MET A 57 -8.69 -5.26 -14.37
C MET A 57 -8.60 -4.07 -15.34
N ALA A 58 -8.22 -4.33 -16.61
CA ALA A 58 -8.12 -3.29 -17.64
C ALA A 58 -9.44 -2.55 -17.82
N ILE A 59 -10.55 -3.28 -17.95
CA ILE A 59 -11.90 -2.71 -18.14
C ILE A 59 -12.32 -1.91 -16.91
N THR A 60 -12.15 -2.47 -15.72
CA THR A 60 -12.55 -1.80 -14.46
C THR A 60 -11.76 -0.51 -14.25
N LEU A 61 -10.47 -0.51 -14.57
CA LEU A 61 -9.62 0.68 -14.50
C LEU A 61 -9.94 1.70 -15.58
N LEU A 62 -10.32 1.23 -16.78
CA LEU A 62 -10.79 2.12 -17.85
C LEU A 62 -12.08 2.83 -17.44
N ILE A 63 -13.01 2.11 -16.83
CA ILE A 63 -14.26 2.70 -16.31
C ILE A 63 -13.92 3.77 -15.26
N LEU A 64 -13.01 3.48 -14.31
CA LEU A 64 -12.60 4.47 -13.31
C LEU A 64 -11.97 5.70 -13.96
N ALA A 65 -11.09 5.49 -14.96
CA ALA A 65 -10.45 6.57 -15.69
C ALA A 65 -11.45 7.47 -16.43
N LEU A 66 -12.48 6.87 -17.06
CA LEU A 66 -13.52 7.61 -17.76
C LEU A 66 -14.43 8.37 -16.78
N VAL A 67 -14.83 7.73 -15.68
CA VAL A 67 -15.65 8.36 -14.64
C VAL A 67 -14.95 9.59 -14.08
N ASP A 68 -13.65 9.49 -13.78
CA ASP A 68 -12.81 10.58 -13.29
C ASP A 68 -12.57 11.67 -14.38
N ALA A 69 -12.32 11.27 -15.63
CA ALA A 69 -12.06 12.20 -16.73
C ALA A 69 -13.30 13.04 -17.14
N PHE A 70 -14.50 12.56 -16.87
CA PHE A 70 -15.75 13.26 -17.18
C PHE A 70 -16.42 13.90 -15.96
N ASP A 71 -15.73 13.98 -14.82
CA ASP A 71 -16.20 14.54 -13.56
C ASP A 71 -17.51 13.89 -13.05
N TYR A 72 -17.72 12.58 -13.34
CA TYR A 72 -18.84 11.78 -12.82
C TYR A 72 -18.49 10.98 -11.58
N GLU A 73 -17.31 11.22 -11.01
CA GLU A 73 -16.85 10.51 -9.83
C GLU A 73 -17.68 10.86 -8.60
N THR A 74 -18.18 9.83 -7.96
CA THR A 74 -18.78 9.89 -6.63
C THR A 74 -18.10 8.90 -5.71
N VAL A 75 -18.12 9.19 -4.41
CA VAL A 75 -17.54 8.28 -3.42
C VAL A 75 -18.10 6.85 -3.55
N ALA A 76 -19.40 6.71 -3.81
CA ALA A 76 -20.07 5.42 -3.98
C ALA A 76 -19.55 4.65 -5.22
N ILE A 77 -19.37 5.34 -6.35
CA ILE A 77 -18.82 4.74 -7.57
C ILE A 77 -17.38 4.26 -7.33
N ILE A 78 -16.53 5.09 -6.72
CA ILE A 78 -15.14 4.75 -6.46
C ILE A 78 -15.04 3.56 -5.49
N ILE A 79 -15.84 3.54 -4.41
CA ILE A 79 -15.93 2.40 -3.48
C ILE A 79 -16.32 1.12 -4.22
N THR A 80 -17.34 1.19 -5.08
CA THR A 80 -17.80 0.04 -5.86
C THR A 80 -16.70 -0.49 -6.78
N ILE A 81 -16.05 0.39 -7.53
CA ILE A 81 -14.94 0.04 -8.43
C ILE A 81 -13.77 -0.55 -7.64
N CYS A 82 -13.38 0.05 -6.52
CA CYS A 82 -12.30 -0.47 -5.66
C CYS A 82 -12.65 -1.84 -5.06
N SER A 83 -13.92 -2.09 -4.73
CA SER A 83 -14.39 -3.41 -4.29
C SER A 83 -14.19 -4.46 -5.40
N ILE A 84 -14.62 -4.17 -6.62
CA ILE A 84 -14.45 -5.04 -7.79
C ILE A 84 -12.96 -5.32 -8.04
N LEU A 85 -12.13 -4.29 -8.02
CA LEU A 85 -10.68 -4.42 -8.19
C LEU A 85 -10.04 -5.27 -7.08
N GLY A 86 -10.49 -5.13 -5.83
CA GLY A 86 -10.05 -5.95 -4.72
C GLY A 86 -10.39 -7.44 -4.95
N PHE A 87 -11.61 -7.73 -5.38
CA PHE A 87 -12.04 -9.09 -5.70
C PHE A 87 -11.22 -9.69 -6.85
N ILE A 88 -11.03 -8.96 -7.95
CA ILE A 88 -10.22 -9.44 -9.07
C ILE A 88 -8.78 -9.70 -8.63
N THR A 89 -8.18 -8.77 -7.85
CA THR A 89 -6.81 -8.90 -7.33
C THR A 89 -6.64 -10.13 -6.45
N GLY A 90 -7.65 -10.48 -5.64
CA GLY A 90 -7.64 -11.68 -4.80
C GLY A 90 -7.51 -12.98 -5.59
N ILE A 91 -8.05 -13.04 -6.81
CA ILE A 91 -7.88 -14.18 -7.73
C ILE A 91 -6.56 -14.06 -8.52
N ASP A 92 -6.29 -12.88 -9.05
CA ASP A 92 -5.17 -12.62 -9.95
C ASP A 92 -3.79 -12.86 -9.30
N TRP A 93 -3.61 -12.41 -8.06
CA TRP A 93 -2.32 -12.50 -7.38
C TRP A 93 -1.79 -13.92 -7.22
N PRO A 94 -2.54 -14.90 -6.65
CA PRO A 94 -2.07 -16.26 -6.53
C PRO A 94 -1.85 -16.94 -7.89
N LEU A 95 -2.64 -16.59 -8.92
CA LEU A 95 -2.44 -17.07 -10.28
C LEU A 95 -1.10 -16.61 -10.85
N ARG A 96 -0.76 -15.32 -10.73
CA ARG A 96 0.53 -14.76 -11.20
C ARG A 96 1.72 -15.46 -10.56
N VAL A 97 1.68 -15.63 -9.23
CA VAL A 97 2.76 -16.30 -8.50
C VAL A 97 2.89 -17.76 -8.93
N SER A 98 1.78 -18.47 -9.14
CA SER A 98 1.81 -19.89 -9.48
C SER A 98 2.21 -20.17 -10.94
N ILE A 99 1.85 -19.29 -11.89
CA ILE A 99 2.15 -19.49 -13.31
C ILE A 99 3.56 -19.01 -13.69
N PHE A 100 4.16 -18.11 -12.88
CA PHE A 100 5.46 -17.51 -13.18
C PHE A 100 6.56 -18.55 -13.46
N ILE A 101 6.61 -19.61 -12.63
CA ILE A 101 7.59 -20.70 -12.79
C ILE A 101 7.27 -21.56 -14.01
N ASP A 102 5.99 -21.69 -14.36
CA ASP A 102 5.56 -22.51 -15.50
C ASP A 102 5.95 -21.90 -16.86
N PHE A 103 6.27 -20.59 -16.91
CA PHE A 103 6.77 -19.91 -18.12
C PHE A 103 8.28 -20.10 -18.35
N ILE A 104 9.01 -20.72 -17.41
CA ILE A 104 10.44 -20.92 -17.51
C ILE A 104 10.69 -22.35 -18.05
N ASP A 105 11.03 -22.44 -19.34
CA ASP A 105 11.29 -23.74 -20.00
C ASP A 105 12.49 -24.47 -19.39
N ASP A 106 13.61 -23.77 -19.15
CA ASP A 106 14.79 -24.34 -18.55
C ASP A 106 14.87 -23.98 -17.05
N LYS A 107 14.72 -24.98 -16.21
CA LYS A 107 14.76 -24.84 -14.74
C LYS A 107 16.09 -24.26 -14.20
N SER A 108 17.19 -24.34 -14.97
CA SER A 108 18.47 -23.72 -14.60
C SER A 108 18.36 -22.19 -14.50
N HIS A 109 17.43 -21.57 -15.22
CA HIS A 109 17.20 -20.12 -15.22
C HIS A 109 16.20 -19.61 -14.16
N ILE A 110 15.60 -20.49 -13.35
CA ILE A 110 14.61 -20.10 -12.33
C ILE A 110 15.18 -19.04 -11.37
N VAL A 111 16.40 -19.25 -10.88
CA VAL A 111 17.06 -18.32 -9.95
C VAL A 111 17.22 -16.94 -10.57
N SER A 112 17.67 -16.87 -11.83
CA SER A 112 17.84 -15.61 -12.56
C SER A 112 16.52 -14.92 -12.82
N ALA A 113 15.48 -15.67 -13.17
CA ALA A 113 14.13 -15.14 -13.42
C ALA A 113 13.51 -14.58 -12.14
N VAL A 114 13.64 -15.27 -11.00
CA VAL A 114 13.17 -14.78 -9.70
C VAL A 114 13.93 -13.51 -9.29
N ALA A 115 15.25 -13.47 -9.51
CA ALA A 115 16.08 -12.31 -9.22
C ALA A 115 15.65 -11.09 -10.08
N LEU A 116 15.41 -11.29 -11.38
CA LEU A 116 14.93 -10.24 -12.29
C LEU A 116 13.54 -9.74 -11.88
N ASN A 117 12.62 -10.65 -11.56
CA ASN A 117 11.29 -10.28 -11.06
C ASN A 117 11.38 -9.45 -9.77
N SER A 118 12.24 -9.84 -8.83
CA SER A 118 12.47 -9.08 -7.60
C SER A 118 13.04 -7.69 -7.89
N LEU A 119 13.97 -7.59 -8.83
CA LEU A 119 14.55 -6.29 -9.26
C LEU A 119 13.48 -5.36 -9.85
N LEU A 120 12.61 -5.89 -10.72
CA LEU A 120 11.49 -5.14 -11.30
C LEU A 120 10.54 -4.63 -10.22
N TRP A 121 10.15 -5.49 -9.27
CA TRP A 121 9.29 -5.10 -8.16
C TRP A 121 9.88 -3.99 -7.30
N GLN A 122 11.16 -4.12 -6.94
CA GLN A 122 11.85 -3.13 -6.13
C GLN A 122 12.08 -1.81 -6.91
N GLY A 123 12.46 -1.89 -8.17
CA GLY A 123 12.61 -0.72 -9.04
C GLY A 123 11.30 0.05 -9.21
N MET A 124 10.19 -0.66 -9.49
CA MET A 124 8.88 -0.03 -9.62
C MET A 124 8.34 0.54 -8.30
N ARG A 125 8.70 -0.04 -7.17
CA ARG A 125 8.35 0.49 -5.85
C ARG A 125 8.95 1.89 -5.60
N ILE A 126 10.09 2.21 -6.21
CA ILE A 126 10.72 3.52 -6.13
C ILE A 126 10.15 4.46 -7.21
N LEU A 127 10.17 4.00 -8.46
CA LEU A 127 9.90 4.84 -9.62
C LEU A 127 8.42 5.17 -9.79
N ALA A 128 7.53 4.18 -9.62
CA ALA A 128 6.11 4.36 -9.92
C ALA A 128 5.41 5.40 -9.04
N PRO A 129 5.64 5.49 -7.72
CA PRO A 129 5.01 6.55 -6.92
C PRO A 129 5.53 7.95 -7.28
N GLY A 130 6.85 8.09 -7.50
CA GLY A 130 7.46 9.36 -7.89
C GLY A 130 6.89 9.86 -9.22
N LEU A 131 7.01 9.03 -10.26
CA LEU A 131 6.47 9.37 -11.58
C LEU A 131 4.96 9.61 -11.52
N GLY A 132 4.22 8.78 -10.79
CA GLY A 132 2.77 8.92 -10.62
C GLY A 132 2.39 10.24 -9.97
N GLY A 133 3.10 10.68 -8.93
CA GLY A 133 2.86 11.98 -8.29
C GLY A 133 3.06 13.16 -9.23
N PHE A 134 4.13 13.14 -10.02
CA PHE A 134 4.37 14.18 -11.03
C PHE A 134 3.36 14.11 -12.18
N ILE A 135 3.02 12.94 -12.68
CA ILE A 135 2.01 12.76 -13.75
C ILE A 135 0.66 13.33 -13.29
N ILE A 136 0.23 13.01 -12.08
CA ILE A 136 -1.04 13.53 -11.53
C ILE A 136 -1.00 15.05 -11.40
N ALA A 137 0.12 15.60 -10.99
CA ALA A 137 0.23 17.04 -10.82
C ALA A 137 0.06 17.84 -12.12
N TYR A 138 0.48 17.27 -13.25
CA TYR A 138 0.40 17.93 -14.56
C TYR A 138 -0.81 17.54 -15.39
N TYR A 139 -1.30 16.30 -15.25
CA TYR A 139 -2.32 15.72 -16.13
C TYR A 139 -3.57 15.24 -15.39
N GLY A 140 -3.61 15.36 -14.06
CA GLY A 140 -4.71 14.87 -13.22
C GLY A 140 -4.66 13.36 -12.95
N THR A 141 -5.61 12.91 -12.14
CA THR A 141 -5.74 11.50 -11.72
C THR A 141 -6.17 10.55 -12.84
N PRO A 142 -7.01 10.96 -13.83
CA PRO A 142 -7.50 10.04 -14.87
C PRO A 142 -6.38 9.35 -15.63
N ILE A 143 -5.29 10.07 -15.92
CA ILE A 143 -4.17 9.55 -16.72
C ILE A 143 -3.51 8.33 -16.06
N ILE A 144 -3.42 8.28 -14.72
CA ILE A 144 -2.86 7.14 -14.00
C ILE A 144 -3.75 5.90 -14.16
N PHE A 145 -5.06 6.07 -14.15
CA PHE A 145 -6.00 4.97 -14.35
C PHE A 145 -5.99 4.51 -15.81
N PHE A 146 -5.89 5.41 -16.81
CA PHE A 146 -5.68 5.05 -18.22
C PHE A 146 -4.38 4.28 -18.43
N MET A 147 -3.26 4.74 -17.87
CA MET A 147 -1.97 4.05 -17.96
C MET A 147 -2.03 2.67 -17.29
N SER A 148 -2.70 2.55 -16.15
CA SER A 148 -2.87 1.28 -15.45
C SER A 148 -3.75 0.32 -16.26
N SER A 149 -4.84 0.80 -16.84
CA SER A 149 -5.70 0.03 -17.74
C SER A 149 -4.91 -0.48 -18.95
N ALA A 150 -4.17 0.39 -19.63
CA ALA A 150 -3.33 0.02 -20.76
C ALA A 150 -2.27 -1.03 -20.36
N GLY A 151 -1.65 -0.91 -19.19
CA GLY A 151 -0.70 -1.88 -18.68
C GLY A 151 -1.32 -3.28 -18.51
N PHE A 152 -2.52 -3.38 -17.95
CA PHE A 152 -3.23 -4.65 -17.83
C PHE A 152 -3.70 -5.22 -19.18
N LEU A 153 -4.09 -4.35 -20.12
CA LEU A 153 -4.44 -4.76 -21.48
C LEU A 153 -3.21 -5.32 -22.22
N ILE A 154 -2.06 -4.63 -22.15
CA ILE A 154 -0.80 -5.12 -22.72
C ILE A 154 -0.43 -6.46 -22.10
N MET A 155 -0.60 -6.62 -20.79
CA MET A 155 -0.37 -7.90 -20.11
C MET A 155 -1.28 -9.01 -20.64
N ALA A 156 -2.57 -8.74 -20.84
CA ALA A 156 -3.51 -9.72 -21.39
C ALA A 156 -3.11 -10.13 -22.81
N ILE A 157 -2.75 -9.17 -23.67
CA ILE A 157 -2.27 -9.43 -25.03
C ILE A 157 -0.97 -10.26 -25.02
N ALA A 158 -0.01 -9.88 -24.17
CA ALA A 158 1.24 -10.64 -24.04
C ALA A 158 0.98 -12.10 -23.62
N LEU A 159 0.08 -12.32 -22.66
CA LEU A 159 -0.33 -13.65 -22.24
C LEU A 159 -1.00 -14.47 -23.38
N MET A 160 -1.77 -13.84 -24.26
CA MET A 160 -2.36 -14.52 -25.43
C MET A 160 -1.27 -15.02 -26.39
N ILE A 161 -0.22 -14.25 -26.60
CA ILE A 161 0.87 -14.53 -27.54
C ILE A 161 1.85 -15.57 -26.97
N ILE A 162 2.19 -15.52 -25.69
CA ILE A 162 3.15 -16.43 -25.06
C ILE A 162 2.65 -17.86 -25.11
N ARG A 163 3.48 -18.78 -25.62
CA ARG A 163 3.17 -20.22 -25.59
C ARG A 163 3.28 -20.72 -24.14
N TYR A 164 2.23 -21.38 -23.70
CA TYR A 164 2.15 -21.95 -22.35
C TYR A 164 1.96 -23.47 -22.44
N LYS A 165 2.81 -24.22 -21.76
CA LYS A 165 2.66 -25.66 -21.60
C LYS A 165 2.15 -25.92 -20.18
N PRO A 166 0.89 -26.37 -20.01
CA PRO A 166 0.37 -26.67 -18.67
C PRO A 166 1.26 -27.68 -17.96
N SER A 167 1.60 -27.40 -16.71
CA SER A 167 2.28 -28.40 -15.87
C SER A 167 1.36 -29.61 -15.67
N THR A 168 1.83 -30.79 -16.05
CA THR A 168 1.09 -32.05 -15.93
C THR A 168 1.04 -32.61 -14.51
N SER A 169 1.39 -31.83 -13.50
CA SER A 169 1.30 -32.25 -12.11
C SER A 169 -0.17 -32.52 -11.75
N LYS A 170 -0.50 -33.80 -11.62
CA LYS A 170 -1.83 -34.24 -11.15
C LYS A 170 -2.19 -33.51 -9.86
N PRO A 171 -3.43 -33.04 -9.73
CA PRO A 171 -3.88 -32.44 -8.48
C PRO A 171 -3.68 -33.48 -7.36
N LYS A 172 -2.79 -33.20 -6.42
CA LYS A 172 -2.73 -34.01 -5.17
C LYS A 172 -4.08 -33.86 -4.51
N ILE A 173 -4.70 -34.99 -4.12
CA ILE A 173 -5.93 -34.99 -3.33
C ILE A 173 -5.65 -34.16 -2.09
N LYS A 174 -6.09 -32.92 -2.08
CA LYS A 174 -5.89 -32.00 -0.97
C LYS A 174 -6.90 -32.31 0.13
N LYS A 175 -6.43 -32.45 1.36
CA LYS A 175 -7.29 -32.37 2.55
C LYS A 175 -8.12 -31.08 2.45
N SER A 176 -9.25 -31.03 3.11
CA SER A 176 -10.07 -29.81 3.15
C SER A 176 -9.19 -28.60 3.48
N PHE A 177 -9.25 -27.53 2.68
CA PHE A 177 -8.51 -26.29 2.87
C PHE A 177 -8.59 -25.77 4.32
N LEU A 178 -9.78 -25.85 4.93
CA LEU A 178 -10.00 -25.46 6.32
C LEU A 178 -9.13 -26.28 7.28
N ASN A 179 -9.02 -27.59 7.10
CA ASN A 179 -8.21 -28.44 7.95
C ASN A 179 -6.72 -28.15 7.81
N GLU A 180 -6.26 -27.88 6.58
CA GLU A 180 -4.87 -27.51 6.34
C GLU A 180 -4.52 -26.14 6.95
N THR A 181 -5.41 -25.17 6.85
CA THR A 181 -5.23 -23.86 7.47
C THR A 181 -5.22 -23.97 9.00
N MET A 182 -6.14 -24.77 9.57
CA MET A 182 -6.20 -25.00 11.03
C MET A 182 -4.94 -25.66 11.55
N GLU A 183 -4.36 -26.65 10.85
CA GLU A 183 -3.07 -27.24 11.24
C GLU A 183 -1.95 -26.16 11.30
N GLY A 184 -1.92 -25.22 10.34
CA GLY A 184 -0.98 -24.10 10.35
C GLY A 184 -1.21 -23.15 11.54
N ILE A 185 -2.47 -22.84 11.85
CA ILE A 185 -2.84 -22.00 13.00
C ILE A 185 -2.45 -22.67 14.32
N TYR A 186 -2.74 -23.95 14.49
CA TYR A 186 -2.37 -24.69 15.70
C TYR A 186 -0.84 -24.72 15.89
N PHE A 187 -0.10 -24.99 14.84
CA PHE A 187 1.38 -24.97 14.89
C PHE A 187 1.92 -23.61 15.32
N ILE A 188 1.37 -22.49 14.77
CA ILE A 188 1.76 -21.14 15.17
C ILE A 188 1.37 -20.86 16.63
N ALA A 189 0.19 -21.33 17.07
CA ALA A 189 -0.30 -21.10 18.42
C ALA A 189 0.49 -21.86 19.51
N GLU A 190 1.05 -23.02 19.17
CA GLU A 190 1.85 -23.82 20.10
C GLU A 190 3.26 -23.26 20.30
N ASP A 191 3.92 -22.78 19.22
CA ASP A 191 5.27 -22.25 19.32
C ASP A 191 5.28 -20.75 19.61
N LYS A 192 5.90 -20.34 20.71
CA LYS A 192 6.00 -18.96 21.16
C LYS A 192 6.69 -18.06 20.12
N VAL A 193 7.70 -18.56 19.42
CA VAL A 193 8.47 -17.75 18.45
C VAL A 193 7.60 -17.41 17.24
N PHE A 194 6.89 -18.40 16.67
CA PHE A 194 6.00 -18.17 15.53
C PHE A 194 4.83 -17.28 15.91
N ARG A 195 4.22 -17.53 17.04
CA ARG A 195 3.11 -16.70 17.55
C ARG A 195 3.52 -15.23 17.69
N VAL A 196 4.66 -14.95 18.32
CA VAL A 196 5.16 -13.58 18.51
C VAL A 196 5.48 -12.94 17.16
N ILE A 197 6.16 -13.62 16.24
CA ILE A 197 6.51 -13.06 14.93
C ILE A 197 5.25 -12.74 14.13
N ILE A 198 4.26 -13.64 14.07
CA ILE A 198 3.02 -13.41 13.31
C ILE A 198 2.21 -12.24 13.90
N ILE A 199 2.03 -12.21 15.22
CA ILE A 199 1.28 -11.12 15.88
C ILE A 199 1.98 -9.77 15.64
N ILE A 200 3.30 -9.70 15.85
CA ILE A 200 4.05 -8.46 15.61
C ILE A 200 3.97 -8.07 14.13
N SER A 201 4.07 -9.02 13.20
CA SER A 201 3.93 -8.71 11.76
C SER A 201 2.57 -8.12 11.43
N TYR A 202 1.49 -8.67 11.99
CA TYR A 202 0.13 -8.15 11.80
C TYR A 202 -0.04 -6.75 12.38
N LEU A 203 0.45 -6.52 13.59
CA LEU A 203 0.41 -5.21 14.25
C LEU A 203 1.25 -4.18 13.49
N THR A 204 2.46 -4.55 13.04
CA THR A 204 3.33 -3.66 12.28
C THR A 204 2.70 -3.25 10.95
N MET A 205 2.14 -4.19 10.20
CA MET A 205 1.48 -3.88 8.92
C MET A 205 0.18 -3.12 9.14
N GLY A 206 -0.62 -3.52 10.14
CA GLY A 206 -1.91 -2.89 10.44
C GLY A 206 -1.80 -1.48 11.03
N PHE A 207 -0.74 -1.17 11.77
CA PHE A 207 -0.62 0.13 12.41
C PHE A 207 0.60 0.93 11.94
N ALA A 208 1.81 0.32 11.94
CA ALA A 208 3.02 1.04 11.64
C ALA A 208 3.26 1.27 10.15
N MET A 209 2.62 0.52 9.23
CA MET A 209 2.75 0.73 7.78
C MET A 209 1.48 1.27 7.12
N SER A 210 0.34 1.22 7.77
CA SER A 210 -0.93 1.71 7.21
C SER A 210 -0.95 3.23 6.99
N TYR A 211 -0.03 3.99 7.60
CA TYR A 211 0.14 5.43 7.33
C TYR A 211 0.39 5.71 5.85
N LEU A 212 0.96 4.76 5.09
CA LEU A 212 1.16 4.90 3.65
C LEU A 212 -0.14 5.16 2.90
N GLN A 213 -1.27 4.66 3.39
CA GLN A 213 -2.59 4.89 2.79
C GLN A 213 -3.13 6.28 3.14
N LEU A 214 -2.64 6.91 4.22
CA LEU A 214 -3.03 8.25 4.66
C LEU A 214 -2.13 9.37 4.10
N ILE A 215 -1.07 9.03 3.36
CA ILE A 215 -0.19 10.05 2.74
C ILE A 215 -0.96 11.09 1.91
N PRO A 216 -2.02 10.73 1.14
CA PRO A 216 -2.82 11.74 0.44
C PRO A 216 -3.38 12.83 1.35
N SER A 217 -3.92 12.48 2.52
CA SER A 217 -4.40 13.43 3.53
C SER A 217 -3.24 14.25 4.12
N LEU A 218 -2.13 13.59 4.49
CA LEU A 218 -0.96 14.27 5.07
C LEU A 218 -0.30 15.27 4.11
N THR A 219 -0.48 15.11 2.82
CA THR A 219 0.06 16.05 1.82
C THR A 219 -0.92 17.14 1.41
N ASP A 220 -2.14 17.17 1.98
CA ASP A 220 -3.16 18.16 1.66
C ASP A 220 -2.72 19.59 2.00
N MET A 221 -1.93 19.77 3.06
CA MET A 221 -1.35 21.06 3.43
C MET A 221 -0.51 21.71 2.32
N TYR A 222 -0.08 20.97 1.30
CA TYR A 222 0.66 21.46 0.14
C TYR A 222 -0.23 21.81 -1.05
N LYS A 223 -1.55 21.84 -0.91
CA LYS A 223 -2.48 22.26 -1.97
C LYS A 223 -2.41 23.76 -2.26
N ASN A 224 -2.30 24.57 -1.21
CA ASN A 224 -2.31 26.02 -1.30
C ASN A 224 -0.92 26.55 -0.91
N THR A 225 0.02 26.54 -1.86
CA THR A 225 1.37 27.10 -1.65
C THR A 225 1.65 28.23 -2.64
N SER A 226 2.69 29.01 -2.42
CA SER A 226 3.17 30.03 -3.36
C SER A 226 3.52 29.45 -4.74
N TYR A 227 3.80 28.16 -4.83
CA TYR A 227 4.05 27.42 -6.06
C TYR A 227 2.79 26.71 -6.63
N GLY A 228 1.61 27.01 -6.10
CA GLY A 228 0.35 26.35 -6.45
C GLY A 228 0.15 25.01 -5.73
N ASN A 229 -0.64 24.12 -6.34
CA ASN A 229 -0.92 22.81 -5.77
C ASN A 229 0.21 21.80 -6.07
N ILE A 230 1.04 21.52 -5.07
CA ILE A 230 2.15 20.55 -5.18
C ILE A 230 1.92 19.27 -4.34
N SER A 231 0.72 19.06 -3.81
CA SER A 231 0.41 17.92 -2.92
C SER A 231 0.73 16.56 -3.57
N SER A 232 0.43 16.40 -4.85
CA SER A 232 0.69 15.15 -5.59
C SER A 232 2.19 14.90 -5.81
N GLN A 233 2.99 15.96 -6.07
CA GLN A 233 4.45 15.84 -6.16
C GLN A 233 5.05 15.43 -4.82
N VAL A 234 4.65 16.09 -3.73
CA VAL A 234 5.11 15.77 -2.38
C VAL A 234 4.73 14.34 -2.02
N MET A 235 3.50 13.92 -2.30
CA MET A 235 3.06 12.53 -2.13
C MET A 235 3.96 11.54 -2.87
N GLY A 236 4.24 11.80 -4.14
CA GLY A 236 5.12 10.97 -4.97
C GLY A 236 6.55 10.89 -4.41
N ILE A 237 7.12 12.02 -3.96
CA ILE A 237 8.45 12.07 -3.35
C ILE A 237 8.50 11.23 -2.07
N LEU A 238 7.56 11.41 -1.15
CA LEU A 238 7.53 10.68 0.12
C LEU A 238 7.42 9.17 -0.10
N LEU A 239 6.55 8.72 -1.01
CA LEU A 239 6.41 7.31 -1.36
C LEU A 239 7.68 6.73 -2.01
N SER A 240 8.32 7.49 -2.90
CA SER A 240 9.57 7.07 -3.55
C SER A 240 10.73 6.98 -2.55
N VAL A 241 10.85 7.96 -1.66
CA VAL A 241 11.86 7.95 -0.59
C VAL A 241 11.70 6.75 0.33
N GLY A 242 10.46 6.41 0.71
CA GLY A 242 10.15 5.18 1.44
C GLY A 242 10.56 3.92 0.67
N GLY A 243 10.35 3.91 -0.65
CA GLY A 243 10.81 2.85 -1.55
C GLY A 243 12.34 2.70 -1.57
N ILE A 244 13.08 3.82 -1.69
CA ILE A 244 14.55 3.84 -1.64
C ILE A 244 15.03 3.31 -0.29
N GLY A 245 14.41 3.73 0.81
CA GLY A 245 14.68 3.21 2.14
C GLY A 245 14.52 1.69 2.21
N ALA A 246 13.40 1.16 1.66
CA ALA A 246 13.15 -0.28 1.66
C ALA A 246 14.19 -1.06 0.83
N VAL A 247 14.61 -0.56 -0.33
CA VAL A 247 15.69 -1.17 -1.13
C VAL A 247 16.99 -1.17 -0.36
N THR A 248 17.34 -0.05 0.28
CA THR A 248 18.53 0.08 1.13
C THR A 248 18.49 -0.94 2.28
N GLY A 249 17.34 -1.10 2.94
CA GLY A 249 17.14 -2.09 3.99
C GLY A 249 17.34 -3.53 3.51
N ASN A 250 16.85 -3.86 2.31
CA ASN A 250 17.06 -5.18 1.69
C ASN A 250 18.55 -5.45 1.40
N ILE A 251 19.28 -4.43 0.90
CA ILE A 251 20.73 -4.53 0.67
C ILE A 251 21.48 -4.74 2.00
N ILE A 252 21.10 -4.00 3.05
CA ILE A 252 21.70 -4.19 4.38
C ILE A 252 21.44 -5.61 4.88
N THR A 253 20.19 -6.09 4.76
CA THR A 253 19.81 -7.44 5.22
C THR A 253 20.56 -8.54 4.49
N SER A 254 20.80 -8.39 3.18
CA SER A 254 21.56 -9.38 2.38
C SER A 254 23.01 -9.56 2.85
N ARG A 255 23.56 -8.59 3.59
CA ARG A 255 24.91 -8.63 4.16
C ARG A 255 24.97 -9.14 5.61
N ILE A 256 23.83 -9.44 6.22
CA ILE A 256 23.77 -9.95 7.59
C ILE A 256 24.29 -11.39 7.60
N LYS A 257 25.36 -11.61 8.38
CA LYS A 257 25.97 -12.94 8.52
C LYS A 257 25.14 -13.85 9.44
N ASN A 258 25.15 -15.15 9.18
CA ASN A 258 24.38 -16.18 9.92
C ASN A 258 24.66 -16.27 11.44
N LYS A 259 25.70 -15.60 11.96
CA LYS A 259 26.05 -15.59 13.39
C LYS A 259 25.23 -14.59 14.22
N ILE A 260 24.46 -13.71 13.60
CA ILE A 260 23.70 -12.65 14.29
C ILE A 260 22.32 -13.17 14.66
N ASN A 261 21.85 -12.83 15.86
CA ASN A 261 20.51 -13.20 16.34
C ASN A 261 19.42 -12.45 15.57
N LEU A 262 18.89 -13.09 14.52
CA LEU A 262 17.84 -12.50 13.66
C LEU A 262 16.61 -12.06 14.46
N GLY A 263 16.26 -12.77 15.54
CA GLY A 263 15.12 -12.38 16.38
C GLY A 263 15.30 -11.02 17.07
N LYS A 264 16.51 -10.74 17.57
CA LYS A 264 16.82 -9.42 18.17
C LYS A 264 16.79 -8.31 17.12
N ILE A 265 17.29 -8.57 15.91
CA ILE A 265 17.22 -7.60 14.79
C ILE A 265 15.77 -7.34 14.43
N THR A 266 14.96 -8.38 14.25
CA THR A 266 13.54 -8.25 13.91
C THR A 266 12.80 -7.36 14.91
N LEU A 267 12.93 -7.64 16.20
CA LEU A 267 12.28 -6.85 17.25
C LEU A 267 12.83 -5.42 17.32
N GLY A 268 14.15 -5.24 17.24
CA GLY A 268 14.77 -3.92 17.27
C GLY A 268 14.35 -3.04 16.09
N MET A 269 14.36 -3.60 14.88
CA MET A 269 13.92 -2.85 13.69
C MET A 269 12.45 -2.50 13.71
N ASN A 270 11.60 -3.38 14.28
CA ASN A 270 10.20 -3.06 14.48
C ASN A 270 10.00 -1.87 15.42
N VAL A 271 10.67 -1.86 16.57
CA VAL A 271 10.60 -0.75 17.53
C VAL A 271 11.09 0.55 16.89
N ILE A 272 12.22 0.50 16.18
CA ILE A 272 12.77 1.67 15.48
C ILE A 272 11.77 2.18 14.43
N SER A 273 11.13 1.29 13.67
CA SER A 273 10.13 1.67 12.69
C SER A 273 8.94 2.40 13.31
N VAL A 274 8.40 1.90 14.43
CA VAL A 274 7.28 2.53 15.14
C VAL A 274 7.67 3.94 15.64
N ILE A 275 8.87 4.08 16.21
CA ILE A 275 9.38 5.38 16.68
C ILE A 275 9.52 6.37 15.52
N LEU A 276 10.06 5.93 14.37
CA LEU A 276 10.24 6.79 13.20
C LEU A 276 8.91 7.23 12.59
N VAL A 277 7.92 6.34 12.51
CA VAL A 277 6.56 6.68 12.05
C VAL A 277 5.87 7.63 13.03
N PHE A 278 6.09 7.48 14.34
CA PHE A 278 5.58 8.41 15.33
C PHE A 278 6.18 9.81 15.13
N PHE A 279 7.50 9.93 14.96
CA PHE A 279 8.14 11.23 14.70
C PHE A 279 7.75 11.81 13.33
N PHE A 280 7.49 10.98 12.32
CA PHE A 280 6.91 11.42 11.05
C PHE A 280 5.53 12.06 11.25
N GLY A 281 4.64 11.42 12.02
CA GLY A 281 3.35 12.01 12.37
C GLY A 281 3.50 13.33 13.17
N LEU A 282 4.42 13.35 14.14
CA LEU A 282 4.67 14.54 14.96
C LEU A 282 5.22 15.70 14.13
N SER A 283 6.10 15.45 13.15
CA SER A 283 6.64 16.50 12.28
C SER A 283 5.54 17.24 11.51
N ASN A 284 4.46 16.54 11.13
CA ASN A 284 3.32 17.14 10.45
C ASN A 284 2.44 18.00 11.37
N LEU A 285 2.45 17.76 12.68
CA LEU A 285 1.68 18.54 13.64
C LEU A 285 2.40 19.81 14.11
N LEU A 286 3.73 19.85 14.04
CA LEU A 286 4.53 20.94 14.62
C LEU A 286 4.80 22.11 13.67
N THR A 287 4.44 21.98 12.38
CA THR A 287 4.78 23.01 11.39
C THR A 287 3.59 23.92 11.11
N SER A 288 3.81 25.24 11.13
CA SER A 288 2.80 26.22 10.78
C SER A 288 2.51 26.21 9.26
N ASN A 289 1.25 26.33 8.89
CA ASN A 289 0.82 26.40 7.48
C ASN A 289 1.41 27.61 6.75
N GLU A 290 1.65 28.71 7.43
CA GLU A 290 2.21 29.94 6.87
C GLU A 290 3.64 29.73 6.32
N TYR A 291 4.49 29.01 7.05
CA TYR A 291 5.84 28.71 6.58
C TYR A 291 5.85 27.74 5.38
N ILE A 292 4.91 26.78 5.35
CA ILE A 292 4.76 25.86 4.21
C ILE A 292 4.29 26.62 2.96
N TYR A 293 3.46 27.62 3.11
CA TYR A 293 2.97 28.43 2.00
C TYR A 293 4.11 29.06 1.21
N ASP A 294 5.04 29.74 1.91
CA ASP A 294 6.12 30.49 1.26
C ASP A 294 7.28 29.61 0.75
N ASN A 295 7.64 28.59 1.52
CA ASN A 295 8.82 27.77 1.26
C ASN A 295 8.53 26.26 1.39
N PRO A 296 7.62 25.70 0.58
CA PRO A 296 7.18 24.31 0.74
C PRO A 296 8.31 23.30 0.56
N TRP A 297 9.22 23.53 -0.38
CA TRP A 297 10.29 22.58 -0.73
C TRP A 297 11.42 22.50 0.28
N ILE A 298 11.64 23.55 1.06
CA ILE A 298 12.67 23.63 2.10
C ILE A 298 12.05 23.70 3.49
N SER A 299 10.76 23.43 3.61
CA SER A 299 10.09 23.40 4.89
C SER A 299 10.68 22.33 5.79
N LEU A 300 10.82 22.65 7.08
CA LEU A 300 11.32 21.71 8.08
C LEU A 300 10.46 20.45 8.11
N ASN A 301 9.14 20.59 7.94
CA ASN A 301 8.20 19.48 7.84
C ASN A 301 8.57 18.50 6.72
N LEU A 302 8.71 18.96 5.47
CA LEU A 302 9.05 18.10 4.35
C LEU A 302 10.40 17.42 4.56
N SER A 303 11.40 18.17 5.03
CA SER A 303 12.74 17.66 5.29
C SER A 303 12.73 16.55 6.35
N LEU A 304 12.05 16.77 7.47
CA LEU A 304 11.89 15.76 8.52
C LEU A 304 11.08 14.55 8.04
N SER A 305 10.00 14.78 7.29
CA SER A 305 9.17 13.73 6.72
C SER A 305 9.98 12.81 5.80
N ILE A 306 10.81 13.39 4.93
CA ILE A 306 11.72 12.65 4.04
C ILE A 306 12.68 11.78 4.87
N ILE A 307 13.32 12.34 5.89
CA ILE A 307 14.27 11.63 6.75
C ILE A 307 13.57 10.47 7.47
N PHE A 308 12.45 10.73 8.12
CA PHE A 308 11.75 9.71 8.91
C PHE A 308 11.20 8.59 8.02
N ILE A 309 10.60 8.90 6.88
CA ILE A 309 10.09 7.88 5.94
C ILE A 309 11.23 7.05 5.35
N PHE A 310 12.37 7.64 5.03
CA PHE A 310 13.54 6.92 4.53
C PHE A 310 14.01 5.86 5.55
N PHE A 311 14.26 6.26 6.79
CA PHE A 311 14.70 5.33 7.82
C PHE A 311 13.62 4.35 8.26
N ALA A 312 12.34 4.74 8.25
CA ALA A 312 11.23 3.82 8.47
C ALA A 312 11.16 2.76 7.36
N GLY A 313 11.39 3.14 6.11
CA GLY A 313 11.48 2.22 4.98
C GLY A 313 12.60 1.19 5.16
N ILE A 314 13.80 1.62 5.59
CA ILE A 314 14.93 0.73 5.92
C ILE A 314 14.51 -0.26 7.02
N SER A 315 14.01 0.24 8.13
CA SER A 315 13.67 -0.57 9.31
C SER A 315 12.58 -1.59 9.01
N ASN A 316 11.54 -1.18 8.27
CA ASN A 316 10.46 -2.06 7.83
C ASN A 316 10.94 -3.17 6.89
N ALA A 317 11.81 -2.86 5.93
CA ALA A 317 12.35 -3.85 5.02
C ALA A 317 13.19 -4.90 5.74
N ILE A 318 14.06 -4.48 6.65
CA ILE A 318 14.87 -5.39 7.48
C ILE A 318 13.94 -6.27 8.33
N PHE A 319 12.93 -5.68 8.98
CA PHE A 319 11.94 -6.42 9.77
C PHE A 319 11.24 -7.50 8.95
N ILE A 320 10.70 -7.16 7.77
CA ILE A 320 9.97 -8.09 6.91
C ILE A 320 10.86 -9.25 6.47
N VAL A 321 12.08 -8.95 5.97
CA VAL A 321 12.98 -9.98 5.47
C VAL A 321 13.44 -10.90 6.59
N CYS A 322 13.82 -10.36 7.74
CA CYS A 322 14.23 -11.16 8.89
C CYS A 322 13.09 -12.03 9.43
N SER A 323 11.84 -11.49 9.49
CA SER A 323 10.66 -12.25 9.91
C SER A 323 10.40 -13.45 8.99
N ILE A 324 10.37 -13.22 7.67
CA ILE A 324 10.19 -14.26 6.66
C ILE A 324 11.31 -15.31 6.77
N THR A 325 12.56 -14.88 6.93
CA THR A 325 13.73 -15.77 7.05
C THR A 325 13.61 -16.68 8.27
N ILE A 326 13.24 -16.13 9.44
CA ILE A 326 13.06 -16.94 10.66
C ILE A 326 11.96 -17.99 10.44
N LEU A 327 10.83 -17.59 9.85
CA LEU A 327 9.73 -18.50 9.57
C LEU A 327 10.18 -19.61 8.61
N GLN A 328 10.83 -19.28 7.50
CA GLN A 328 11.29 -20.26 6.51
C GLN A 328 12.33 -21.23 7.05
N MET A 329 13.22 -20.77 7.93
CA MET A 329 14.29 -21.61 8.50
C MET A 329 13.80 -22.57 9.59
N LYS A 330 12.77 -22.17 10.35
CA LYS A 330 12.33 -22.92 11.53
C LYS A 330 11.09 -23.77 11.28
N VAL A 331 10.28 -23.47 10.27
CA VAL A 331 9.06 -24.24 9.98
C VAL A 331 9.41 -25.56 9.31
N PRO A 332 8.87 -26.71 9.78
CA PRO A 332 8.98 -27.99 9.12
C PRO A 332 8.49 -27.95 7.67
N GLU A 333 9.13 -28.71 6.77
CA GLU A 333 8.83 -28.67 5.34
C GLU A 333 7.36 -28.94 5.00
N ASN A 334 6.73 -29.88 5.73
CA ASN A 334 5.34 -30.26 5.55
C ASN A 334 4.32 -29.17 5.96
N LEU A 335 4.71 -28.19 6.81
CA LEU A 335 3.86 -27.08 7.28
C LEU A 335 4.25 -25.74 6.67
N ARG A 336 5.39 -25.68 5.94
CA ARG A 336 5.96 -24.42 5.43
C ARG A 336 4.95 -23.64 4.58
N GLY A 337 4.26 -24.29 3.65
CA GLY A 337 3.25 -23.63 2.81
C GLY A 337 2.10 -23.03 3.61
N ARG A 338 1.63 -23.72 4.65
CA ARG A 338 0.51 -23.29 5.50
C ARG A 338 0.88 -22.10 6.36
N VAL A 339 2.01 -22.17 7.06
CA VAL A 339 2.52 -21.07 7.90
C VAL A 339 2.84 -19.83 7.07
N MET A 340 3.47 -20.01 5.90
CA MET A 340 3.75 -18.89 4.99
C MET A 340 2.47 -18.29 4.39
N GLY A 341 1.45 -19.11 4.11
CA GLY A 341 0.13 -18.63 3.68
C GLY A 341 -0.51 -17.73 4.74
N ILE A 342 -0.50 -18.15 6.01
CA ILE A 342 -0.98 -17.33 7.13
C ILE A 342 -0.17 -16.04 7.26
N HIS A 343 1.17 -16.11 7.15
CA HIS A 343 2.00 -14.92 7.18
C HIS A 343 1.70 -13.95 6.01
N THR A 344 1.30 -14.44 4.84
CA THR A 344 0.99 -13.58 3.69
C THR A 344 -0.23 -12.67 3.97
N ILE A 345 -1.15 -13.07 4.86
CA ILE A 345 -2.27 -12.23 5.32
C ILE A 345 -1.76 -10.93 5.95
N THR A 346 -0.52 -10.90 6.45
CA THR A 346 0.13 -9.69 6.99
C THR A 346 0.03 -8.49 6.03
N PHE A 347 0.19 -8.72 4.72
CA PHE A 347 0.09 -7.63 3.74
C PHE A 347 -1.33 -7.07 3.61
N SER A 348 -2.33 -7.87 3.87
CA SER A 348 -3.73 -7.42 3.89
C SER A 348 -4.08 -6.62 5.14
N MET A 349 -3.31 -6.78 6.24
CA MET A 349 -3.46 -5.94 7.44
C MET A 349 -3.11 -4.48 7.17
N LEU A 350 -2.28 -4.19 6.17
CA LEU A 350 -1.97 -2.82 5.73
C LEU A 350 -3.24 -2.05 5.36
N THR A 351 -4.12 -2.67 4.60
CA THR A 351 -5.37 -2.06 4.16
C THR A 351 -6.44 -2.06 5.26
N ALA A 352 -6.52 -3.12 6.06
CA ALA A 352 -7.43 -3.15 7.21
C ALA A 352 -7.05 -2.08 8.25
N GLY A 353 -5.76 -1.89 8.52
CA GLY A 353 -5.26 -0.86 9.42
C GLY A 353 -5.52 0.57 8.92
N ALA A 354 -5.60 0.77 7.60
CA ALA A 354 -5.93 2.07 7.03
C ALA A 354 -7.32 2.56 7.47
N LEU A 355 -8.30 1.67 7.62
CA LEU A 355 -9.62 2.04 8.15
C LEU A 355 -9.53 2.53 9.59
N VAL A 356 -8.81 1.80 10.44
CA VAL A 356 -8.64 2.17 11.85
C VAL A 356 -7.93 3.53 11.96
N LEU A 357 -6.86 3.71 11.22
CA LEU A 357 -6.13 4.99 11.20
C LEU A 357 -6.96 6.11 10.59
N GLY A 358 -7.77 5.84 9.54
CA GLY A 358 -8.67 6.82 8.94
C GLY A 358 -9.75 7.27 9.93
N ILE A 359 -10.34 6.35 10.70
CA ILE A 359 -11.28 6.69 11.77
C ILE A 359 -10.60 7.57 12.83
N VAL A 360 -9.42 7.18 13.30
CA VAL A 360 -8.68 7.96 14.31
C VAL A 360 -8.31 9.35 13.78
N ALA A 361 -7.85 9.43 12.53
CA ALA A 361 -7.50 10.70 11.90
C ALA A 361 -8.72 11.62 11.74
N GLU A 362 -9.85 11.11 11.32
CA GLU A 362 -11.10 11.87 11.20
C GLU A 362 -11.53 12.49 12.54
N PHE A 363 -11.44 11.72 13.63
CA PHE A 363 -11.76 12.24 14.97
C PHE A 363 -10.74 13.29 15.44
N LEU A 364 -9.46 13.10 15.16
CA LEU A 364 -8.41 14.05 15.55
C LEU A 364 -8.46 15.31 14.70
N SER A 365 -8.64 15.20 13.38
CA SER A 365 -8.72 16.34 12.48
C SER A 365 -9.98 17.18 12.74
N SER A 366 -11.13 16.56 13.01
CA SER A 366 -12.35 17.27 13.39
C SER A 366 -12.18 18.04 14.71
N SER A 367 -11.42 17.49 15.66
CA SER A 367 -11.11 18.18 16.92
C SER A 367 -10.17 19.38 16.73
N ILE A 368 -9.15 19.23 15.87
CA ILE A 368 -8.18 20.28 15.56
C ILE A 368 -8.80 21.35 14.68
N SER A 369 -9.60 20.99 13.68
CA SER A 369 -10.29 21.94 12.82
C SER A 369 -11.34 22.76 13.57
N THR A 370 -12.05 22.17 14.54
CA THR A 370 -13.01 22.90 15.38
C THR A 370 -12.30 23.99 16.19
N VAL A 371 -11.11 23.72 16.71
CA VAL A 371 -10.29 24.72 17.43
C VAL A 371 -9.75 25.79 16.47
N SER A 372 -9.33 25.43 15.27
CA SER A 372 -8.83 26.35 14.25
C SER A 372 -9.92 27.23 13.67
N TYR A 373 -11.14 26.69 13.41
CA TYR A 373 -12.30 27.46 12.95
C TYR A 373 -12.81 28.45 14.00
N THR A 374 -12.75 28.11 15.27
CA THR A 374 -13.11 29.06 16.35
C THR A 374 -12.13 30.22 16.43
N HIS A 375 -10.84 29.98 16.18
CA HIS A 375 -9.83 31.05 16.15
C HIS A 375 -9.94 31.94 14.89
N LEU A 376 -10.15 31.37 13.71
CA LEU A 376 -10.34 32.14 12.46
C LEU A 376 -11.63 32.98 12.51
N ARG A 377 -12.75 32.43 13.00
CA ARG A 377 -13.98 33.18 13.18
C ARG A 377 -13.84 34.30 14.22
N ALA A 378 -13.01 34.13 15.23
CA ALA A 378 -12.71 35.19 16.20
C ALA A 378 -11.87 36.34 15.57
N HIS A 379 -11.05 36.07 14.59
CA HIS A 379 -10.30 37.08 13.83
C HIS A 379 -11.17 37.80 12.82
N GLU A 380 -11.97 37.10 11.99
CA GLU A 380 -12.89 37.73 11.04
C GLU A 380 -13.94 38.61 11.72
N THR A 381 -14.48 38.18 12.85
CA THR A 381 -15.43 39.04 13.61
C THR A 381 -14.77 40.25 14.26
N ARG A 382 -13.45 40.32 14.42
CA ARG A 382 -12.73 41.50 14.87
C ARG A 382 -12.46 42.50 13.72
N GLU A 383 -12.12 42.03 12.55
CA GLU A 383 -11.93 42.88 11.36
C GLU A 383 -13.21 43.48 10.87
N ASP A 384 -14.33 42.73 10.81
CA ASP A 384 -15.65 43.25 10.43
C ASP A 384 -16.20 44.30 11.43
N ARG A 385 -15.80 44.27 12.69
CA ARG A 385 -16.16 45.34 13.65
C ARG A 385 -15.33 46.61 13.52
N GLY A 386 -14.10 46.48 12.96
CA GLY A 386 -13.23 47.65 12.69
C GLY A 386 -13.73 48.51 11.52
N TRP A 387 -14.39 47.89 10.54
CA TRP A 387 -14.88 48.59 9.33
C TRP A 387 -16.25 49.27 9.50
N ARG A 388 -17.04 48.92 10.49
CA ARG A 388 -18.35 49.56 10.76
C ARG A 388 -18.29 50.77 11.71
N GLY A 389 -17.11 51.11 12.22
CA GLY A 389 -16.91 52.25 13.13
C GLY A 389 -16.40 53.55 12.48
N GLY A 390 -16.10 53.56 11.17
CA GLY A 390 -15.47 54.68 10.47
C GLY A 390 -16.33 55.50 9.49
N GLY A 391 -17.64 55.37 9.54
CA GLY A 391 -18.55 56.10 8.65
C GLY A 391 -19.53 57.02 9.38
N GLY A 392 -19.03 58.12 9.95
CA GLY A 392 -19.89 59.09 10.59
C GLY A 392 -19.15 60.38 10.94
N LYS A 393 -18.85 61.22 9.95
CA LYS A 393 -19.00 62.70 9.94
C LYS A 393 -18.60 63.23 8.58
#